data_05ed7e202b6d8fddf27465213b3759fa
#
_entry.id   05ed7e202b6d8fddf27465213b3759fa
#
_cell.length_a   1.000
_cell.length_b   1.000
_cell.length_c   1.000
_cell.angle_alpha   90.00
_cell.angle_beta   90.00
_cell.angle_gamma   90.00
#
_symmetry.space_group_name_H-M   'P 1'
#
loop_
_entity.id
_entity.type
_entity.pdbx_description
1 polymer ?
#
loop_
_entity_poly.entity_id
_entity_poly.type
_entity_poly.pdbx_seq_one_letter_code
_entity_poly.pdbx_strand_id
1 'polypeptide(L)'
;ALEHEMKILKFREHKILAKITEYESAPEDSLYISSLMDMRVPGGRGKDKKDGAVQSMGMYSKDSAFSRALKLQEALYKVQGRIAKIADSLRALEESERRMELERERLALLRMRATGAVDVPDPEMGGESFADGGEEEA
;
A
#
# COMPACT_ATOMS: atom_id res chain seq x y z
N ALA A 1 -9.81 -5.12 5.45
CA ALA A 1 -8.43 -5.04 5.95
C ALA A 1 -7.54 -4.17 5.04
N LEU A 2 -7.44 -4.48 3.74
CA LEU A 2 -6.58 -3.74 2.80
C LEU A 2 -7.00 -2.27 2.64
N GLU A 3 -8.28 -1.97 2.63
CA GLU A 3 -8.77 -0.58 2.54
C GLU A 3 -8.39 0.24 3.76
N HIS A 4 -8.43 -0.36 4.93
CA HIS A 4 -8.02 0.30 6.16
C HIS A 4 -6.52 0.56 6.16
N GLU A 5 -5.73 -0.40 5.74
CA GLU A 5 -4.28 -0.25 5.58
C GLU A 5 -3.94 0.85 4.56
N MET A 6 -4.67 0.92 3.46
CA MET A 6 -4.53 1.98 2.46
C MET A 6 -4.77 3.37 3.06
N LYS A 7 -5.80 3.53 3.88
CA LYS A 7 -6.09 4.81 4.55
C LYS A 7 -4.96 5.22 5.49
N ILE A 8 -4.42 4.27 6.26
CA ILE A 8 -3.30 4.52 7.17
C ILE A 8 -2.06 4.96 6.38
N LEU A 9 -1.75 4.27 5.28
CA LEU A 9 -0.60 4.60 4.44
C LEU A 9 -0.74 5.96 3.77
N LYS A 10 -1.91 6.31 3.25
CA LYS A 10 -2.17 7.63 2.67
C LYS A 10 -2.05 8.75 3.70
N PHE A 11 -2.53 8.51 4.91
CA PHE A 11 -2.37 9.47 6.00
C PHE A 11 -0.89 9.65 6.37
N ARG A 12 -0.12 8.55 6.41
CA ARG A 12 1.32 8.60 6.65
C ARG A 12 2.06 9.31 5.53
N GLU A 13 1.71 9.05 4.28
CA GLU A 13 2.24 9.76 3.11
C GLU A 13 2.03 11.27 3.23
N HIS A 14 0.82 11.68 3.54
CA HIS A 14 0.48 13.11 3.71
C HIS A 14 1.31 13.77 4.82
N LYS A 15 1.49 13.09 5.95
CA LYS A 15 2.33 13.61 7.03
C LYS A 15 3.79 13.74 6.65
N ILE A 16 4.32 12.77 5.92
CA ILE A 16 5.72 12.80 5.44
C ILE A 16 5.90 13.95 4.47
N LEU A 17 5.01 14.14 3.51
CA LEU A 17 5.04 15.26 2.56
C LEU A 17 5.01 16.61 3.27
N ALA A 18 4.15 16.77 4.26
CA ALA A 18 4.08 18.00 5.05
C ALA A 18 5.40 18.29 5.76
N LYS A 19 6.03 17.28 6.33
CA LYS A 19 7.33 17.40 7.00
C LYS A 19 8.47 17.72 6.03
N ILE A 20 8.47 17.12 4.86
CA ILE A 20 9.46 17.42 3.81
C ILE A 20 9.35 18.90 3.44
N THR A 21 8.15 19.39 3.18
CA THR A 21 7.91 20.80 2.85
C THR A 21 8.40 21.72 3.97
N GLU A 22 8.16 21.37 5.22
CA GLU A 22 8.63 22.12 6.37
C GLU A 22 10.16 22.22 6.41
N TYR A 23 10.87 21.12 6.17
CA TYR A 23 12.34 21.13 6.15
C TYR A 23 12.91 21.80 4.92
N GLU A 24 12.28 21.70 3.76
CA GLU A 24 12.72 22.39 2.55
C GLU A 24 12.56 23.91 2.64
N SER A 25 11.58 24.38 3.38
CA SER A 25 11.36 25.80 3.63
C SER A 25 12.17 26.35 4.81
N ALA A 26 12.88 25.50 5.55
CA ALA A 26 13.69 25.92 6.67
C ALA A 26 14.96 26.66 6.19
N PRO A 27 15.52 27.60 7.02
CA PRO A 27 16.79 28.25 6.70
C PRO A 27 17.93 27.25 6.48
N GLU A 28 18.86 27.56 5.58
CA GLU A 28 19.97 26.67 5.24
C GLU A 28 20.84 26.27 6.44
N ASP A 29 20.94 27.16 7.42
CA ASP A 29 21.73 26.95 8.64
C ASP A 29 20.98 26.19 9.74
N SER A 30 19.76 25.73 9.47
CA SER A 30 18.95 25.03 10.47
C SER A 30 19.55 23.66 10.81
N LEU A 31 19.87 23.49 12.07
CA LEU A 31 20.38 22.23 12.61
C LEU A 31 19.39 21.66 13.64
N TYR A 32 19.14 20.38 13.55
CA TYR A 32 18.22 19.68 14.43
C TYR A 32 18.96 18.57 15.19
N ILE A 33 18.60 18.38 16.45
CA ILE A 33 19.16 17.30 17.24
C ILE A 33 18.62 15.98 16.73
N SER A 34 19.48 15.10 16.23
CA SER A 34 19.12 13.79 15.69
C SER A 34 19.23 12.68 16.74
N SER A 35 20.18 12.78 17.64
CA SER A 35 20.35 11.82 18.72
C SER A 35 20.91 12.49 19.95
N LEU A 36 20.45 12.04 21.11
CA LEU A 36 20.96 12.42 22.42
C LEU A 36 21.44 11.16 23.11
N MET A 37 22.72 11.10 23.39
CA MET A 37 23.31 9.99 24.13
C MET A 37 23.80 10.52 25.46
N ASP A 38 23.22 10.03 26.56
CA ASP A 38 23.63 10.36 27.91
C ASP A 38 24.53 9.25 28.41
N MET A 39 25.83 9.55 28.52
CA MET A 39 26.82 8.62 29.05
C MET A 39 27.15 9.00 30.50
N ARG A 40 26.80 8.13 31.40
CA ARG A 40 27.22 8.24 32.82
C ARG A 40 28.56 7.55 32.97
N VAL A 41 29.58 8.33 33.20
CA VAL A 41 30.91 7.81 33.50
C VAL A 41 31.05 7.73 35.03
N PRO A 42 31.35 6.54 35.60
CA PRO A 42 31.65 6.45 37.01
C PRO A 42 32.90 7.27 37.32
N GLY A 43 32.84 8.10 38.36
CA GLY A 43 33.95 8.94 38.80
C GLY A 43 35.20 8.14 39.07
N GLY A 44 36.33 8.67 38.59
CA GLY A 44 37.60 7.95 38.58
C GLY A 44 38.06 7.44 39.92
N ARG A 45 38.85 6.37 39.88
CA ARG A 45 39.56 5.79 41.02
C ARG A 45 40.64 6.78 41.51
N GLY A 46 40.30 7.59 42.48
CA GLY A 46 41.24 8.45 43.18
C GLY A 46 41.00 8.39 44.67
N LYS A 47 41.99 8.83 45.44
CA LYS A 47 41.91 8.88 46.91
C LYS A 47 40.81 9.80 47.44
N ASP A 48 40.23 10.60 46.62
CA ASP A 48 39.12 11.50 46.95
C ASP A 48 37.76 10.89 46.58
N LYS A 49 37.46 9.76 47.20
CA LYS A 49 36.15 9.12 47.06
C LYS A 49 35.02 9.83 47.82
N LYS A 50 35.15 11.13 48.07
CA LYS A 50 34.14 11.81 48.88
C LYS A 50 32.85 12.15 48.16
N ASP A 51 32.85 12.20 46.85
CA ASP A 51 31.66 12.49 46.07
C ASP A 51 31.50 11.43 45.02
N GLY A 52 30.46 10.62 45.11
CA GLY A 52 29.98 9.77 44.05
C GLY A 52 29.46 10.60 42.88
N ALA A 53 30.25 11.57 42.42
CA ALA A 53 29.90 12.43 41.29
C ALA A 53 29.94 11.61 40.03
N VAL A 54 28.79 11.18 39.61
CA VAL A 54 28.57 10.62 38.27
C VAL A 54 28.72 11.76 37.28
N GLN A 55 29.83 11.80 36.57
CA GLN A 55 29.94 12.73 35.44
C GLN A 55 29.03 12.24 34.33
N SER A 56 27.93 12.94 34.08
CA SER A 56 27.11 12.73 32.93
C SER A 56 27.69 13.51 31.76
N MET A 57 28.06 12.78 30.70
CA MET A 57 28.55 13.36 29.47
C MET A 57 27.46 13.18 28.43
N GLY A 58 26.83 14.27 28.07
CA GLY A 58 25.81 14.28 26.98
C GLY A 58 26.47 14.43 25.63
N MET A 59 26.33 13.44 24.78
CA MET A 59 26.67 13.57 23.34
C MET A 59 25.40 13.74 22.54
N TYR A 60 25.39 14.74 21.70
CA TYR A 60 24.30 14.91 20.75
C TYR A 60 24.86 15.08 19.34
N SER A 61 24.19 14.49 18.37
CA SER A 61 24.47 14.73 16.97
C SER A 61 23.39 15.63 16.35
N LYS A 62 23.81 16.47 15.43
CA LYS A 62 22.92 17.40 14.73
C LYS A 62 22.82 17.00 13.27
N ASP A 63 21.59 17.00 12.77
CA ASP A 63 21.31 16.84 11.35
C ASP A 63 20.86 18.17 10.74
N SER A 64 21.27 18.42 9.51
CA SER A 64 20.77 19.54 8.72
C SER A 64 19.32 19.29 8.26
N ALA A 65 18.61 20.37 7.96
CA ALA A 65 17.27 20.26 7.38
C ALA A 65 17.27 19.44 6.08
N PHE A 66 18.31 19.61 5.26
CA PHE A 66 18.48 18.85 4.03
C PHE A 66 18.64 17.35 4.29
N SER A 67 19.46 16.96 5.25
CA SER A 67 19.63 15.55 5.63
C SER A 67 18.33 14.93 6.13
N ARG A 68 17.55 15.66 6.91
CA ARG A 68 16.23 15.19 7.38
C ARG A 68 15.24 15.07 6.23
N ALA A 69 15.23 16.01 5.31
CA ALA A 69 14.39 15.93 4.13
C ALA A 69 14.72 14.70 3.28
N LEU A 70 16.00 14.38 3.08
CA LEU A 70 16.42 13.17 2.36
C LEU A 70 15.94 11.89 3.05
N LYS A 71 16.10 11.78 4.36
CA LYS A 71 15.62 10.62 5.13
C LYS A 71 14.09 10.45 5.00
N LEU A 72 13.36 11.56 5.02
CA LEU A 72 11.92 11.53 4.84
C LEU A 72 11.51 11.16 3.41
N GLN A 73 12.27 11.58 2.40
CA GLN A 73 12.04 11.17 1.01
C GLN A 73 12.23 9.65 0.84
N GLU A 74 13.24 9.06 1.46
CA GLU A 74 13.41 7.61 1.46
C GLU A 74 12.22 6.90 2.13
N ALA A 75 11.76 7.41 3.26
CA ALA A 75 10.58 6.89 3.93
C ALA A 75 9.32 7.03 3.06
N LEU A 76 9.19 8.15 2.35
CA LEU A 76 8.11 8.41 1.42
C LEU A 76 8.07 7.37 0.29
N TYR A 77 9.20 7.09 -0.34
CA TYR A 77 9.28 6.08 -1.40
C TYR A 77 8.85 4.69 -0.91
N LYS A 78 9.23 4.32 0.32
CA LYS A 78 8.80 3.05 0.92
C LYS A 78 7.29 3.00 1.13
N VAL A 79 6.70 4.08 1.61
CA VAL A 79 5.25 4.18 1.82
C VAL A 79 4.52 4.14 0.49
N GLN A 80 4.97 4.89 -0.50
CA GLN A 80 4.39 4.90 -1.85
C GLN A 80 4.49 3.53 -2.52
N GLY A 81 5.60 2.82 -2.36
CA GLY A 81 5.74 1.46 -2.85
C GLY A 81 4.73 0.49 -2.23
N ARG A 82 4.46 0.64 -0.94
CA ARG A 82 3.41 -0.17 -0.27
C ARG A 82 2.01 0.19 -0.74
N ILE A 83 1.74 1.47 -0.92
CA ILE A 83 0.46 1.95 -1.48
C ILE A 83 0.21 1.33 -2.85
N ALA A 84 1.21 1.35 -3.72
CA ALA A 84 1.12 0.75 -5.05
C ALA A 84 0.81 -0.74 -4.99
N LYS A 85 1.48 -1.50 -4.12
CA LYS A 85 1.22 -2.93 -3.94
C LYS A 85 -0.19 -3.22 -3.44
N ILE A 86 -0.69 -2.43 -2.50
CA ILE A 86 -2.05 -2.59 -1.98
C ILE A 86 -3.07 -2.23 -3.05
N ALA A 87 -2.83 -1.17 -3.82
CA ALA A 87 -3.70 -0.79 -4.93
C ALA A 87 -3.80 -1.91 -5.97
N ASP A 88 -2.69 -2.55 -6.32
CA ASP A 88 -2.68 -3.70 -7.23
C ASP A 88 -3.43 -4.90 -6.65
N SER A 89 -3.28 -5.17 -5.36
CA SER A 89 -4.01 -6.23 -4.67
C SER A 89 -5.53 -5.97 -4.65
N LEU A 90 -5.94 -4.75 -4.39
CA LEU A 90 -7.35 -4.36 -4.42
C LEU A 90 -7.95 -4.52 -5.83
N ARG A 91 -7.22 -4.11 -6.85
CA ARG A 91 -7.64 -4.29 -8.24
C ARG A 91 -7.78 -5.75 -8.60
N ALA A 92 -6.84 -6.59 -8.17
CA ALA A 92 -6.90 -8.03 -8.41
C ALA A 92 -8.12 -8.67 -7.71
N LEU A 93 -8.47 -8.22 -6.51
CA LEU A 93 -9.67 -8.67 -5.81
C LEU A 93 -10.94 -8.28 -6.56
N GLU A 94 -11.04 -7.04 -7.00
CA GLU A 94 -12.19 -6.56 -7.78
C GLU A 94 -12.37 -7.35 -9.08
N GLU A 95 -11.28 -7.63 -9.78
CA GLU A 95 -11.32 -8.45 -10.99
C GLU A 95 -11.77 -9.89 -10.70
N SER A 96 -11.29 -10.46 -9.58
CA SER A 96 -11.69 -11.79 -9.15
C SER A 96 -13.18 -11.85 -8.81
N GLU A 97 -13.68 -10.84 -8.11
CA GLU A 97 -15.10 -10.74 -7.78
C GLU A 97 -15.97 -10.65 -9.02
N ARG A 98 -15.58 -9.80 -9.99
CA ARG A 98 -16.29 -9.70 -11.27
C ARG A 98 -16.31 -11.02 -12.03
N ARG A 99 -15.18 -11.75 -12.05
CA ARG A 99 -15.14 -13.07 -12.69
C ARG A 99 -16.08 -14.05 -12.02
N MET A 100 -16.10 -14.09 -10.70
CA MET A 100 -17.02 -14.96 -9.95
C MET A 100 -18.48 -14.58 -10.20
N GLU A 101 -18.77 -13.30 -10.31
CA GLU A 101 -20.12 -12.82 -10.59
C GLU A 101 -20.58 -13.26 -11.96
N LEU A 102 -19.76 -13.08 -12.98
CA LEU A 102 -20.02 -13.55 -14.35
C LEU A 102 -20.21 -15.08 -14.41
N GLU A 103 -19.41 -15.84 -13.65
CA GLU A 103 -19.56 -17.29 -13.59
C GLU A 103 -20.88 -17.70 -12.92
N ARG A 104 -21.29 -16.99 -11.88
CA ARG A 104 -22.61 -17.22 -11.24
C ARG A 104 -23.76 -16.95 -12.21
N GLU A 105 -23.70 -15.86 -12.95
CA GLU A 105 -24.69 -15.53 -13.97
C GLU A 105 -24.72 -16.59 -15.07
N ARG A 106 -23.56 -17.03 -15.52
CA ARG A 106 -23.44 -18.09 -16.52
C ARG A 106 -24.07 -19.40 -16.02
N LEU A 107 -23.76 -19.78 -14.78
CA LEU A 107 -24.36 -20.99 -14.18
C LEU A 107 -25.86 -20.84 -14.00
N ALA A 108 -26.35 -19.67 -13.62
CA ALA A 108 -27.76 -19.40 -13.49
C ALA A 108 -28.48 -19.56 -14.84
N LEU A 109 -27.92 -19.03 -15.93
CA LEU A 109 -28.43 -19.19 -17.27
C LEU A 109 -28.43 -20.66 -17.72
N LEU A 110 -27.39 -21.40 -17.44
CA LEU A 110 -27.31 -22.83 -17.76
C LEU A 110 -28.37 -23.63 -16.99
N ARG A 111 -28.61 -23.31 -15.72
CA ARG A 111 -29.68 -23.93 -14.93
C ARG A 111 -31.07 -23.62 -15.50
N MET A 112 -31.30 -22.37 -15.88
CA MET A 112 -32.55 -21.97 -16.52
C MET A 112 -32.79 -22.71 -17.84
N ARG A 113 -31.76 -22.91 -18.65
CA ARG A 113 -31.83 -23.73 -19.85
C ARG A 113 -32.17 -25.20 -19.53
N ALA A 114 -31.50 -25.76 -18.55
CA ALA A 114 -31.69 -27.15 -18.15
C ALA A 114 -33.08 -27.40 -17.58
N THR A 115 -33.69 -26.42 -16.93
CA THR A 115 -35.04 -26.52 -16.39
C THR A 115 -36.12 -26.11 -17.38
N GLY A 116 -35.75 -25.63 -18.58
CA GLY A 116 -36.70 -25.16 -19.59
C GLY A 116 -37.37 -23.83 -19.25
N ALA A 117 -36.90 -23.13 -18.23
CA ALA A 117 -37.49 -21.86 -17.80
C ALA A 117 -37.21 -20.71 -18.79
N VAL A 118 -36.16 -20.79 -19.58
CA VAL A 118 -35.82 -19.82 -20.62
C VAL A 118 -35.43 -20.57 -21.87
N ASP A 119 -36.12 -20.28 -22.95
CA ASP A 119 -35.83 -20.82 -24.28
C ASP A 119 -34.82 -19.90 -24.94
N VAL A 120 -33.56 -20.15 -24.73
CA VAL A 120 -32.47 -19.43 -25.40
C VAL A 120 -31.95 -20.33 -26.51
N PRO A 121 -31.97 -19.90 -27.77
CA PRO A 121 -31.43 -20.69 -28.85
C PRO A 121 -29.93 -20.90 -28.67
N ASP A 122 -29.50 -22.14 -28.81
CA ASP A 122 -28.09 -22.45 -28.79
C ASP A 122 -27.41 -21.91 -30.05
N PRO A 123 -26.37 -21.08 -29.94
CA PRO A 123 -25.72 -20.56 -31.14
C PRO A 123 -25.09 -21.65 -32.03
N GLU A 124 -24.74 -22.79 -31.43
CA GLU A 124 -24.20 -23.91 -32.20
C GLU A 124 -25.21 -24.66 -33.00
N MET A 125 -26.46 -24.65 -32.57
CA MET A 125 -27.56 -25.27 -33.29
C MET A 125 -28.25 -24.35 -34.30
N GLY A 126 -28.02 -23.07 -34.21
CA GLY A 126 -28.70 -22.08 -35.07
C GLY A 126 -28.36 -22.18 -36.54
N GLY A 127 -27.32 -22.89 -36.90
CA GLY A 127 -26.89 -22.97 -38.27
C GLY A 127 -27.41 -24.16 -39.06
N GLU A 128 -28.04 -25.10 -38.41
CA GLU A 128 -28.38 -26.37 -39.05
C GLU A 128 -29.80 -26.45 -39.55
N SER A 129 -30.64 -25.53 -39.16
CA SER A 129 -32.06 -25.58 -39.52
C SER A 129 -32.37 -25.16 -40.96
N PHE A 130 -31.41 -24.73 -41.73
CA PHE A 130 -31.62 -24.30 -43.07
C PHE A 130 -31.19 -25.30 -44.13
N ALA A 131 -30.79 -26.46 -43.71
CA ALA A 131 -30.28 -27.45 -44.63
C ALA A 131 -31.39 -28.04 -45.52
N ASP A 132 -32.61 -27.73 -45.21
CA ASP A 132 -33.67 -28.34 -45.92
C ASP A 132 -34.39 -27.37 -46.77
N GLY A 133 -33.74 -26.97 -47.72
CA GLY A 133 -34.46 -26.23 -48.71
C GLY A 133 -35.22 -27.17 -49.59
N GLY A 134 -36.18 -27.58 -49.21
CA GLY A 134 -36.93 -28.49 -50.02
C GLY A 134 -37.07 -28.06 -51.47
N GLU A 135 -36.75 -28.77 -52.25
CA GLU A 135 -36.90 -28.58 -53.46
C GLU A 135 -37.78 -29.25 -54.04
N GLU A 136 -38.16 -29.72 -54.26
CA GLU A 136 -38.88 -30.39 -54.93
C GLU A 136 -39.54 -29.97 -55.86
N GLU A 137 -39.73 -29.96 -56.61
CA GLU A 137 -40.40 -29.68 -57.45
C GLU A 137 -40.71 -30.31 -58.42
N ALA A 138 -40.99 -30.57 -58.70
CA ALA A 138 -41.74 -31.13 -59.64
C ALA A 138 -41.81 -31.44 -60.82
#